data_d20bf89a49b829d20501540d85090845
#
_entry.id   d20bf89a49b829d20501540d85090845
#
_cell.length_a   1.000
_cell.length_b   1.000
_cell.length_c   1.000
_cell.angle_alpha   90.00
_cell.angle_beta   90.00
_cell.angle_gamma   90.00
#
_symmetry.space_group_name_H-M   'P 1'
#
loop_
_entity.id
_entity.type
_entity.pdbx_description
1 polymer ?
#
loop_
_entity_poly.entity_id
_entity_poly.type
_entity_poly.pdbx_seq_one_letter_code
_entity_poly.pdbx_strand_id
1 'polypeptide(L)'
;MKPKKKLQVMVVDDEDHVRKLITTVIKTMNCEIVAEAGNGKQAVELFHRLRPHMLLLDINMPLKSGKEALAEIKKQYPGAFVIMLTSLTDKETVEDCIQLGATGFIRKDLPIDEMRAVIKKTWTIYRQTLLNQTG
;
A
#
# COMPACT_ATOMS: atom_id res chain seq x y z
N MET A 1 -6.23 -24.48 -19.42
CA MET A 1 -5.78 -23.94 -18.11
C MET A 1 -6.22 -22.51 -17.94
N LYS A 2 -6.84 -22.22 -16.81
CA LYS A 2 -7.17 -20.82 -16.50
C LYS A 2 -5.90 -20.08 -16.09
N PRO A 3 -5.62 -18.88 -16.63
CA PRO A 3 -4.49 -18.09 -16.18
C PRO A 3 -4.67 -17.71 -14.70
N LYS A 4 -3.56 -17.65 -13.96
CA LYS A 4 -3.59 -17.15 -12.58
C LYS A 4 -4.04 -15.70 -12.57
N LYS A 5 -4.96 -15.37 -11.70
CA LYS A 5 -5.35 -13.98 -11.51
C LYS A 5 -4.19 -13.19 -10.93
N LYS A 6 -3.95 -12.01 -11.46
CA LYS A 6 -2.94 -11.09 -10.94
C LYS A 6 -3.41 -10.50 -9.62
N LEU A 7 -2.47 -10.19 -8.73
CA LEU A 7 -2.76 -9.44 -7.52
C LEU A 7 -3.23 -8.03 -7.91
N GLN A 8 -4.32 -7.60 -7.31
CA GLN A 8 -4.90 -6.29 -7.54
C GLN A 8 -4.29 -5.30 -6.56
N VAL A 9 -3.72 -4.22 -7.09
CA VAL A 9 -3.01 -3.22 -6.31
C VAL A 9 -3.59 -1.84 -6.56
N MET A 10 -3.75 -1.08 -5.48
CA MET A 10 -4.13 0.33 -5.55
C MET A 10 -2.96 1.18 -5.08
N VAL A 11 -2.65 2.25 -5.81
CA VAL A 11 -1.54 3.15 -5.49
C VAL A 11 -2.08 4.56 -5.25
N VAL A 12 -1.74 5.13 -4.11
CA VAL A 12 -2.22 6.45 -3.70
C VAL A 12 -1.03 7.33 -3.31
N ASP A 13 -0.82 8.39 -4.08
CA ASP A 13 0.24 9.39 -3.84
C ASP A 13 -0.17 10.68 -4.55
N ASP A 14 -0.05 11.82 -3.87
CA ASP A 14 -0.43 13.10 -4.46
C ASP A 14 0.60 13.64 -5.46
N GLU A 15 1.81 13.09 -5.46
CA GLU A 15 2.84 13.46 -6.42
C GLU A 15 2.75 12.56 -7.66
N ASP A 16 2.36 13.14 -8.80
CA ASP A 16 2.13 12.37 -10.03
C ASP A 16 3.35 11.55 -10.45
N HIS A 17 4.55 12.13 -10.35
CA HIS A 17 5.77 11.44 -10.78
C HIS A 17 6.11 10.26 -9.85
N VAL A 18 5.85 10.37 -8.56
CA VAL A 18 6.06 9.27 -7.61
C VAL A 18 5.03 8.17 -7.86
N ARG A 19 3.76 8.54 -8.01
CA ARG A 19 2.70 7.57 -8.29
C ARG A 19 2.99 6.79 -9.57
N LYS A 20 3.44 7.48 -10.61
CA LYS A 20 3.82 6.85 -11.88
C LYS A 20 4.99 5.87 -11.72
N LEU A 21 5.99 6.25 -10.93
CA LEU A 21 7.12 5.38 -10.65
C LEU A 21 6.67 4.11 -9.93
N ILE A 22 5.87 4.26 -8.88
CA ILE A 22 5.38 3.12 -8.09
C ILE A 22 4.50 2.20 -8.94
N THR A 23 3.59 2.75 -9.75
CA THR A 23 2.75 1.93 -10.61
C THR A 23 3.58 1.16 -11.63
N THR A 24 4.64 1.78 -12.16
CA THR A 24 5.56 1.11 -13.09
C THR A 24 6.25 -0.07 -12.41
N VAL A 25 6.74 0.12 -11.18
CA VAL A 25 7.37 -0.96 -10.40
C VAL A 25 6.38 -2.11 -10.20
N ILE A 26 5.16 -1.81 -9.78
CA ILE A 26 4.12 -2.82 -9.54
C ILE A 26 3.81 -3.62 -10.82
N LYS A 27 3.71 -2.94 -11.95
CA LYS A 27 3.42 -3.61 -13.23
C LYS A 27 4.49 -4.63 -13.63
N THR A 28 5.75 -4.42 -13.20
CA THR A 28 6.83 -5.37 -13.48
C THR A 28 6.76 -6.61 -12.58
N MET A 29 5.88 -6.62 -11.59
CA MET A 29 5.77 -7.69 -10.60
C MET A 29 4.57 -8.62 -10.82
N ASN A 30 4.05 -8.65 -12.02
CA ASN A 30 2.88 -9.44 -12.37
C ASN A 30 1.66 -9.10 -11.52
N CYS A 31 1.49 -7.81 -11.25
CA CYS A 31 0.35 -7.26 -10.51
C CYS A 31 -0.45 -6.33 -11.42
N GLU A 32 -1.72 -6.17 -11.10
CA GLU A 32 -2.65 -5.30 -11.82
C GLU A 32 -2.95 -4.06 -10.99
N ILE A 33 -2.82 -2.88 -11.59
CA ILE A 33 -3.23 -1.63 -10.96
C ILE A 33 -4.73 -1.47 -11.20
N VAL A 34 -5.52 -1.56 -10.13
CA VAL A 34 -6.98 -1.43 -10.24
C VAL A 34 -7.46 -0.02 -9.98
N ALA A 35 -6.68 0.81 -9.33
CA ALA A 35 -7.00 2.22 -9.11
C ALA A 35 -5.77 3.01 -8.70
N GLU A 36 -5.83 4.31 -8.97
CA GLU A 36 -4.86 5.31 -8.51
C GLU A 36 -5.62 6.48 -7.92
N ALA A 37 -5.05 7.10 -6.90
CA ALA A 37 -5.64 8.28 -6.28
C ALA A 37 -4.56 9.24 -5.79
N GLY A 38 -4.94 10.50 -5.57
CA GLY A 38 -4.02 11.54 -5.15
C GLY A 38 -4.31 12.10 -3.76
N ASN A 39 -5.28 11.55 -3.01
CA ASN A 39 -5.57 11.99 -1.66
C ASN A 39 -6.21 10.88 -0.83
N GLY A 40 -6.24 11.10 0.48
CA GLY A 40 -6.74 10.08 1.41
C GLY A 40 -8.23 9.84 1.33
N LYS A 41 -9.01 10.85 0.96
CA LYS A 41 -10.46 10.71 0.83
C LYS A 41 -10.80 9.74 -0.31
N GLN A 42 -10.18 9.93 -1.47
CA GLN A 42 -10.35 9.01 -2.59
C GLN A 42 -9.84 7.61 -2.25
N ALA A 43 -8.73 7.52 -1.50
CA ALA A 43 -8.18 6.24 -1.08
C ALA A 43 -9.21 5.42 -0.30
N VAL A 44 -9.88 6.03 0.67
CA VAL A 44 -10.89 5.34 1.49
C VAL A 44 -12.07 4.90 0.63
N GLU A 45 -12.58 5.79 -0.21
CA GLU A 45 -13.72 5.50 -1.08
C GLU A 45 -13.44 4.36 -2.07
N LEU A 46 -12.29 4.43 -2.73
CA LEU A 46 -11.89 3.42 -3.71
C LEU A 46 -11.57 2.08 -3.04
N PHE A 47 -10.92 2.10 -1.88
CA PHE A 47 -10.64 0.88 -1.14
C PHE A 47 -11.94 0.17 -0.77
N HIS A 48 -12.91 0.90 -0.27
CA HIS A 48 -14.22 0.34 0.10
C HIS A 48 -14.90 -0.31 -1.10
N ARG A 49 -14.82 0.32 -2.26
CA ARG A 49 -15.47 -0.18 -3.48
C ARG A 49 -14.74 -1.37 -4.10
N LEU A 50 -13.41 -1.29 -4.19
CA LEU A 50 -12.61 -2.25 -4.96
C LEU A 50 -11.97 -3.34 -4.12
N ARG A 51 -11.69 -3.07 -2.86
CA ARG A 51 -11.02 -3.99 -1.93
C ARG A 51 -9.83 -4.69 -2.57
N PRO A 52 -8.79 -3.95 -2.97
CA PRO A 52 -7.61 -4.52 -3.60
C PRO A 52 -6.87 -5.44 -2.63
N HIS A 53 -6.08 -6.34 -3.17
CA HIS A 53 -5.24 -7.20 -2.34
C HIS A 53 -4.15 -6.41 -1.63
N MET A 54 -3.69 -5.32 -2.22
CA MET A 54 -2.60 -4.51 -1.70
C MET A 54 -2.88 -3.03 -1.94
N LEU A 55 -2.65 -2.21 -0.91
CA LEU A 55 -2.71 -0.75 -1.00
C LEU A 55 -1.33 -0.19 -0.70
N LEU A 56 -0.81 0.65 -1.60
CA LEU A 56 0.39 1.47 -1.38
C LEU A 56 -0.08 2.89 -1.15
N LEU A 57 0.20 3.46 0.01
CA LEU A 57 -0.45 4.66 0.50
C LEU A 57 0.56 5.68 1.02
N ASP A 58 0.64 6.83 0.35
CA ASP A 58 1.46 7.96 0.78
C ASP A 58 0.97 8.49 2.15
N ILE A 59 1.90 8.90 2.99
CA ILE A 59 1.59 9.43 4.32
C ILE A 59 1.00 10.84 4.25
N ASN A 60 1.64 11.74 3.49
CA ASN A 60 1.28 13.16 3.47
C ASN A 60 0.53 13.52 2.19
N MET A 61 -0.76 13.83 2.33
CA MET A 61 -1.60 14.17 1.18
C MET A 61 -2.65 15.22 1.57
N PRO A 62 -3.16 15.99 0.59
CA PRO A 62 -4.23 16.94 0.88
C PRO A 62 -5.55 16.25 1.19
N LEU A 63 -6.49 17.00 1.75
CA LEU A 63 -7.86 16.61 2.14
C LEU A 63 -7.88 15.63 3.31
N LYS A 64 -7.24 14.50 3.17
CA LYS A 64 -7.10 13.49 4.22
C LYS A 64 -5.73 12.86 4.07
N SER A 65 -4.96 12.82 5.15
CA SER A 65 -3.60 12.25 5.14
C SER A 65 -3.65 10.73 4.97
N GLY A 66 -2.51 10.14 4.62
CA GLY A 66 -2.40 8.68 4.54
C GLY A 66 -2.62 8.02 5.90
N LYS A 67 -2.17 8.65 6.98
CA LYS A 67 -2.40 8.15 8.34
C LYS A 67 -3.89 8.09 8.66
N GLU A 68 -4.63 9.16 8.35
CA GLU A 68 -6.08 9.18 8.55
C GLU A 68 -6.80 8.15 7.70
N ALA A 69 -6.40 8.02 6.44
CA ALA A 69 -6.96 7.02 5.54
C ALA A 69 -6.68 5.60 6.04
N LEU A 70 -5.46 5.34 6.50
CA LEU A 70 -5.07 4.05 7.08
C LEU A 70 -5.96 3.71 8.28
N ALA A 71 -6.17 4.67 9.18
CA ALA A 71 -7.01 4.46 10.37
C ALA A 71 -8.44 4.07 9.98
N GLU A 72 -9.02 4.77 9.01
CA GLU A 72 -10.38 4.47 8.55
C GLU A 72 -10.46 3.11 7.86
N ILE A 73 -9.51 2.80 7.00
CA ILE A 73 -9.48 1.52 6.28
C ILE A 73 -9.32 0.36 7.26
N LYS A 74 -8.39 0.46 8.20
CA LYS A 74 -8.15 -0.61 9.17
C LYS A 74 -9.30 -0.79 10.15
N LYS A 75 -10.03 0.26 10.45
CA LYS A 75 -11.22 0.16 11.30
C LYS A 75 -12.29 -0.72 10.67
N GLN A 76 -12.51 -0.58 9.35
CA GLN A 76 -13.51 -1.36 8.63
C GLN A 76 -12.95 -2.70 8.14
N TYR A 77 -11.68 -2.74 7.78
CA TYR A 77 -11.02 -3.91 7.21
C TYR A 77 -9.72 -4.19 7.97
N PRO A 78 -9.80 -4.81 9.17
CA PRO A 78 -8.59 -5.04 9.98
C PRO A 78 -7.52 -5.87 9.30
N GLY A 79 -7.90 -6.74 8.35
CA GLY A 79 -6.96 -7.56 7.59
C GLY A 79 -6.39 -6.90 6.34
N ALA A 80 -6.69 -5.62 6.08
CA ALA A 80 -6.20 -4.96 4.87
C ALA A 80 -4.67 -4.91 4.85
N PHE A 81 -4.09 -5.24 3.69
CA PHE A 81 -2.65 -5.15 3.46
C PHE A 81 -2.31 -3.76 2.96
N VAL A 82 -1.60 -2.99 3.78
CA VAL A 82 -1.26 -1.60 3.47
C VAL A 82 0.22 -1.37 3.68
N ILE A 83 0.91 -0.94 2.61
CA ILE A 83 2.29 -0.48 2.67
C ILE A 83 2.26 1.05 2.59
N MET A 84 2.88 1.73 3.57
CA MET A 84 2.98 3.18 3.56
C MET A 84 4.18 3.62 2.73
N LEU A 85 3.99 4.67 1.93
CA LEU A 85 5.07 5.32 1.18
C LEU A 85 5.57 6.49 2.01
N THR A 86 6.87 6.50 2.33
CA THR A 86 7.43 7.46 3.30
C THR A 86 8.57 8.28 2.72
N SER A 87 8.79 9.46 3.31
CA SER A 87 10.01 10.24 3.14
C SER A 87 10.86 10.15 4.41
N LEU A 88 12.10 10.64 4.34
CA LEU A 88 13.03 10.60 5.48
C LEU A 88 12.56 11.42 6.69
N THR A 89 11.60 12.34 6.49
CA THR A 89 11.13 13.24 7.53
C THR A 89 9.92 12.74 8.31
N ASP A 90 9.44 11.53 8.02
CA ASP A 90 8.15 11.03 8.53
C ASP A 90 8.25 10.09 9.72
N LYS A 91 9.32 10.17 10.54
CA LYS A 91 9.58 9.19 11.62
C LYS A 91 8.43 9.03 12.63
N GLU A 92 7.89 10.14 13.15
CA GLU A 92 6.80 10.08 14.13
C GLU A 92 5.54 9.48 13.51
N THR A 93 5.23 9.88 12.29
CA THR A 93 4.06 9.38 11.58
C THR A 93 4.21 7.91 11.23
N VAL A 94 5.44 7.45 10.94
CA VAL A 94 5.71 6.03 10.71
C VAL A 94 5.36 5.21 11.96
N GLU A 95 5.78 5.64 13.14
CA GLU A 95 5.45 4.95 14.39
C GLU A 95 3.94 4.89 14.61
N ASP A 96 3.23 5.99 14.36
CA ASP A 96 1.77 6.02 14.46
C ASP A 96 1.13 5.01 13.50
N CYS A 97 1.64 4.94 12.28
CA CYS A 97 1.12 4.01 11.28
C CYS A 97 1.35 2.55 11.66
N ILE A 98 2.48 2.24 12.31
CA ILE A 98 2.74 0.89 12.83
C ILE A 98 1.65 0.52 13.83
N GLN A 99 1.33 1.41 14.77
CA GLN A 99 0.30 1.17 15.77
C GLN A 99 -1.09 1.03 15.15
N LEU A 100 -1.35 1.73 14.05
CA LEU A 100 -2.61 1.63 13.31
C LEU A 100 -2.71 0.36 12.47
N GLY A 101 -1.64 -0.41 12.38
CA GLY A 101 -1.68 -1.70 11.69
C GLY A 101 -1.14 -1.70 10.26
N ALA A 102 -0.33 -0.70 9.87
CA ALA A 102 0.33 -0.74 8.57
C ALA A 102 1.16 -2.02 8.45
N THR A 103 1.11 -2.64 7.29
CA THR A 103 1.79 -3.91 7.06
C THR A 103 3.28 -3.73 6.77
N GLY A 104 3.64 -2.61 6.15
CA GLY A 104 5.03 -2.31 5.84
C GLY A 104 5.22 -0.88 5.39
N PHE A 105 6.46 -0.54 5.06
CA PHE A 105 6.86 0.82 4.68
C PHE A 105 7.87 0.76 3.55
N ILE A 106 7.74 1.69 2.59
CA ILE A 106 8.71 1.85 1.51
C ILE A 106 9.13 3.31 1.48
N ARG A 107 10.44 3.56 1.52
CA ARG A 107 10.97 4.90 1.34
C ARG A 107 10.89 5.28 -0.14
N LYS A 108 10.39 6.48 -0.41
CA LYS A 108 10.21 6.97 -1.78
C LYS A 108 11.53 7.18 -2.53
N ASP A 109 12.65 7.26 -1.81
CA ASP A 109 13.98 7.47 -2.38
C ASP A 109 14.74 6.19 -2.70
N LEU A 110 14.15 5.01 -2.45
CA LEU A 110 14.81 3.75 -2.75
C LEU A 110 14.93 3.52 -4.27
N PRO A 111 16.02 2.86 -4.69
CA PRO A 111 16.10 2.36 -6.07
C PRO A 111 14.97 1.37 -6.38
N ILE A 112 14.60 1.30 -7.65
CA ILE A 112 13.48 0.46 -8.11
C ILE A 112 13.61 -0.99 -7.65
N ASP A 113 14.80 -1.57 -7.78
CA ASP A 113 15.04 -2.97 -7.40
C ASP A 113 14.83 -3.20 -5.90
N GLU A 114 15.20 -2.22 -5.08
CA GLU A 114 15.00 -2.31 -3.63
C GLU A 114 13.55 -2.13 -3.26
N MET A 115 12.81 -1.24 -3.93
CA MET A 115 11.36 -1.11 -3.74
C MET A 115 10.67 -2.43 -4.04
N ARG A 116 11.02 -3.05 -5.16
CA ARG A 116 10.46 -4.34 -5.57
C ARG A 116 10.73 -5.42 -4.51
N ALA A 117 11.95 -5.46 -4.00
CA ALA A 117 12.34 -6.43 -2.98
C ALA A 117 11.56 -6.25 -1.67
N VAL A 118 11.33 -5.00 -1.24
CA VAL A 118 10.57 -4.71 -0.02
C VAL A 118 9.11 -5.15 -0.19
N ILE A 119 8.50 -4.83 -1.31
CA ILE A 119 7.10 -5.21 -1.59
C ILE A 119 6.96 -6.74 -1.57
N LYS A 120 7.84 -7.43 -2.25
CA LYS A 120 7.83 -8.90 -2.36
C LYS A 120 8.01 -9.56 -1.00
N LYS A 121 8.98 -9.09 -0.22
CA LYS A 121 9.25 -9.62 1.12
C LYS A 121 8.07 -9.39 2.07
N THR A 122 7.52 -8.18 2.07
CA THR A 122 6.39 -7.83 2.93
C THR A 122 5.17 -8.71 2.61
N TRP A 123 4.88 -8.89 1.34
CA TRP A 123 3.78 -9.73 0.89
C TRP A 123 3.98 -11.20 1.30
N THR A 124 5.19 -11.72 1.15
CA THR A 124 5.51 -13.10 1.51
C THR A 124 5.31 -13.35 3.00
N ILE A 125 5.79 -12.43 3.84
CA ILE A 125 5.64 -12.51 5.30
C ILE A 125 4.16 -12.46 5.69
N TYR A 126 3.42 -11.55 5.09
CA TYR A 126 1.98 -11.40 5.35
C TYR A 126 1.22 -12.70 5.03
N ARG A 127 1.49 -13.31 3.90
CA ARG A 127 0.85 -14.57 3.52
C ARG A 127 1.18 -15.69 4.48
N GLN A 128 2.43 -15.79 4.91
CA GLN A 128 2.85 -16.81 5.88
C GLN A 128 2.15 -16.63 7.22
N THR A 129 2.00 -15.38 7.66
CA THR A 129 1.29 -15.06 8.91
C THR A 129 -0.16 -15.52 8.83
N LEU A 130 -0.84 -15.27 7.70
CA LEU A 130 -2.21 -15.71 7.50
C LEU A 130 -2.32 -17.25 7.53
N LEU A 131 -1.41 -17.94 6.87
CA LEU A 131 -1.40 -19.41 6.85
C LEU A 131 -1.20 -19.99 8.24
N ASN A 132 -0.32 -19.39 9.05
CA ASN A 132 -0.06 -19.83 10.40
C ASN A 132 -1.25 -19.61 11.34
N GLN A 133 -2.05 -18.57 11.10
CA GLN A 133 -3.25 -18.30 11.88
C GLN A 133 -4.39 -19.27 11.57
N THR A 134 -4.45 -19.78 10.36
CA THR A 134 -5.53 -20.67 9.91
C THR A 134 -5.18 -22.15 10.04
N GLY A 135 -3.91 -22.43 10.26
CA GLY A 135 -3.43 -23.78 10.47
C GLY A 135 -3.37 -24.15 11.92
#